data_ea5f8ecad7164c4e6270d35a4155e902
#
_entry.id   ea5f8ecad7164c4e6270d35a4155e902
#
_cell.length_a   1.000
_cell.length_b   1.000
_cell.length_c   1.000
_cell.angle_alpha   90.00
_cell.angle_beta   90.00
_cell.angle_gamma   90.00
#
_symmetry.space_group_name_H-M   'P 1'
#
loop_
_entity.id
_entity.type
_entity.pdbx_description
1 polymer ?
#
loop_
_entity_poly.entity_id
_entity_poly.type
_entity_poly.pdbx_seq_one_letter_code
_entity_poly.pdbx_strand_id
1 'polypeptide(L)'
;QYKYFAYPLPDLVQRIRLKFYGPLAKLANEWAKLLGDAQVWPDKQQDFLDQCASAGQIKAAPLMLKYVEGDYNRLHQDLYGQVTFPFQVIILLSEPEMAFSGGDLILVEKTPGAQLRAHSPKLKKGSAVIVPTQERPVREAGGWEKAEMQHGVTELLTGERLTLGIIFHDA
;
A
#
# COMPACT_ATOMS: atom_id res chain seq x y z
N GLN A 1 14.75 -0.87 9.13
CA GLN A 1 15.47 -0.32 7.97
C GLN A 1 14.58 -0.40 6.73
N TYR A 2 14.67 0.60 5.85
CA TYR A 2 13.98 0.59 4.56
C TYR A 2 14.91 1.14 3.46
N LYS A 3 14.67 0.71 2.21
CA LYS A 3 15.42 1.19 1.05
C LYS A 3 14.50 1.24 -0.17
N TYR A 4 14.36 2.42 -0.74
CA TYR A 4 13.68 2.61 -2.02
C TYR A 4 14.54 2.09 -3.18
N PHE A 5 13.87 1.57 -4.20
CA PHE A 5 14.52 1.28 -5.45
C PHE A 5 14.78 2.57 -6.24
N ALA A 6 15.79 2.53 -7.10
CA ALA A 6 16.05 3.58 -8.08
C ALA A 6 15.63 3.09 -9.48
N TYR A 7 15.38 4.01 -10.39
CA TYR A 7 15.23 3.67 -11.80
C TYR A 7 16.60 3.38 -12.45
N PRO A 8 16.68 2.38 -13.38
CA PRO A 8 15.61 1.46 -13.74
C PRO A 8 15.29 0.49 -12.61
N LEU A 9 13.99 0.20 -12.40
CA LEU A 9 13.57 -0.80 -11.41
C LEU A 9 14.10 -2.19 -11.80
N PRO A 10 14.40 -3.07 -10.83
CA PRO A 10 14.61 -4.48 -11.12
C PRO A 10 13.44 -5.09 -11.90
N ASP A 11 13.71 -5.92 -12.90
CA ASP A 11 12.70 -6.48 -13.81
C ASP A 11 11.50 -7.12 -13.09
N LEU A 12 11.75 -7.84 -12.00
CA LEU A 12 10.68 -8.46 -11.22
C LEU A 12 9.78 -7.42 -10.58
N VAL A 13 10.35 -6.37 -9.96
CA VAL A 13 9.60 -5.28 -9.32
C VAL A 13 8.76 -4.53 -10.37
N GLN A 14 9.36 -4.22 -11.52
CA GLN A 14 8.67 -3.57 -12.64
C GLN A 14 7.50 -4.40 -13.14
N ARG A 15 7.69 -5.70 -13.37
CA ARG A 15 6.63 -6.61 -13.83
C ARG A 15 5.49 -6.74 -12.83
N ILE A 16 5.80 -6.82 -11.53
CA ILE A 16 4.79 -6.84 -10.48
C ILE A 16 3.99 -5.54 -10.49
N ARG A 17 4.68 -4.38 -10.51
CA ARG A 17 4.06 -3.06 -10.54
C ARG A 17 3.11 -2.92 -11.74
N LEU A 18 3.55 -3.27 -12.94
CA LEU A 18 2.74 -3.25 -14.17
C LEU A 18 1.52 -4.19 -14.09
N LYS A 19 1.74 -5.42 -13.60
CA LYS A 19 0.68 -6.44 -13.57
C LYS A 19 -0.48 -6.05 -12.64
N PHE A 20 -0.17 -5.44 -11.51
CA PHE A 20 -1.20 -5.02 -10.54
C PHE A 20 -1.85 -3.69 -10.91
N TYR A 21 -1.16 -2.78 -11.58
CA TYR A 21 -1.65 -1.43 -11.83
C TYR A 21 -3.00 -1.40 -12.54
N GLY A 22 -3.11 -2.00 -13.72
CA GLY A 22 -4.32 -1.90 -14.54
C GLY A 22 -5.61 -2.38 -13.83
N PRO A 23 -5.63 -3.58 -13.24
CA PRO A 23 -6.77 -4.02 -12.43
C PRO A 23 -7.09 -3.09 -11.26
N LEU A 24 -6.07 -2.56 -10.57
CA LEU A 24 -6.26 -1.66 -9.45
C LEU A 24 -6.70 -0.26 -9.88
N ALA A 25 -6.28 0.25 -11.04
CA ALA A 25 -6.76 1.50 -11.60
C ALA A 25 -8.26 1.44 -11.92
N LYS A 26 -8.74 0.32 -12.44
CA LYS A 26 -10.19 0.11 -12.66
C LYS A 26 -10.96 0.14 -11.33
N LEU A 27 -10.48 -0.57 -10.31
CA LEU A 27 -11.08 -0.55 -8.97
C LEU A 27 -11.03 0.85 -8.35
N ALA A 28 -9.91 1.58 -8.50
CA ALA A 28 -9.77 2.96 -8.04
C ALA A 28 -10.82 3.88 -8.66
N ASN A 29 -11.04 3.75 -9.97
CA ASN A 29 -12.05 4.53 -10.69
C ASN A 29 -13.49 4.16 -10.28
N GLU A 30 -13.74 2.88 -9.95
CA GLU A 30 -15.02 2.46 -9.37
C GLU A 30 -15.24 3.08 -7.98
N TRP A 31 -14.22 3.08 -7.13
CA TRP A 31 -14.28 3.72 -5.82
C TRP A 31 -14.52 5.23 -5.91
N ALA A 32 -13.82 5.92 -6.83
CA ALA A 32 -14.05 7.34 -7.07
C ALA A 32 -15.51 7.63 -7.45
N LYS A 33 -16.10 6.82 -8.34
CA LYS A 33 -17.52 6.94 -8.70
C LYS A 33 -18.44 6.75 -7.51
N LEU A 34 -18.22 5.75 -6.67
CA LEU A 34 -19.03 5.49 -5.47
C LEU A 34 -18.97 6.66 -4.49
N LEU A 35 -17.82 7.30 -4.37
CA LEU A 35 -17.57 8.42 -3.46
C LEU A 35 -17.91 9.80 -4.06
N GLY A 36 -18.25 9.87 -5.35
CA GLY A 36 -18.47 11.13 -6.06
C GLY A 36 -17.20 11.94 -6.29
N ASP A 37 -16.03 11.30 -6.26
CA ASP A 37 -14.75 11.95 -6.51
C ASP A 37 -14.54 12.12 -8.02
N ALA A 38 -14.02 13.29 -8.42
CA ALA A 38 -13.72 13.59 -9.83
C ALA A 38 -12.39 12.98 -10.32
N GLN A 39 -11.60 12.38 -9.41
CA GLN A 39 -10.32 11.76 -9.75
C GLN A 39 -10.51 10.58 -10.69
N VAL A 40 -9.68 10.51 -11.74
CA VAL A 40 -9.62 9.39 -12.67
C VAL A 40 -8.17 8.95 -12.84
N TRP A 41 -7.91 7.66 -12.64
CA TRP A 41 -6.61 7.07 -12.88
C TRP A 41 -6.55 6.44 -14.27
N PRO A 42 -5.49 6.73 -15.07
CA PRO A 42 -5.33 6.14 -16.41
C PRO A 42 -5.27 4.60 -16.37
N ASP A 43 -5.69 3.95 -17.44
CA ASP A 43 -5.61 2.49 -17.56
C ASP A 43 -4.16 1.98 -17.64
N LYS A 44 -3.26 2.79 -18.20
CA LYS A 44 -1.84 2.45 -18.34
C LYS A 44 -1.01 3.12 -17.26
N GLN A 45 -0.15 2.33 -16.62
CA GLN A 45 0.75 2.85 -15.60
C GLN A 45 1.68 3.96 -16.12
N GLN A 46 2.15 3.89 -17.37
CA GLN A 46 3.03 4.92 -17.91
C GLN A 46 2.33 6.30 -17.94
N ASP A 47 1.09 6.34 -18.39
CA ASP A 47 0.33 7.59 -18.45
C ASP A 47 0.14 8.20 -17.03
N PHE A 48 0.01 7.32 -16.02
CA PHE A 48 -0.05 7.74 -14.61
C PHE A 48 1.31 8.25 -14.10
N LEU A 49 2.41 7.58 -14.45
CA LEU A 49 3.76 8.05 -14.09
C LEU A 49 4.12 9.36 -14.77
N ASP A 50 3.62 9.59 -15.99
CA ASP A 50 3.77 10.87 -16.68
C ASP A 50 3.02 12.01 -15.94
N GLN A 51 1.87 11.71 -15.32
CA GLN A 51 1.18 12.66 -14.41
C GLN A 51 2.02 12.91 -13.15
N CYS A 52 2.59 11.87 -12.54
CA CYS A 52 3.51 12.02 -11.40
C CYS A 52 4.71 12.92 -11.79
N ALA A 53 5.35 12.64 -12.92
CA ALA A 53 6.49 13.42 -13.42
C ALA A 53 6.12 14.88 -13.67
N SER A 54 4.94 15.14 -14.22
CA SER A 54 4.43 16.51 -14.45
C SER A 54 4.21 17.29 -13.15
N ALA A 55 4.00 16.58 -12.03
CA ALA A 55 3.92 17.14 -10.68
C ALA A 55 5.28 17.18 -9.94
N GLY A 56 6.39 16.84 -10.63
CA GLY A 56 7.74 16.80 -10.05
C GLY A 56 8.06 15.51 -9.29
N GLN A 57 7.18 14.51 -9.31
CA GLN A 57 7.37 13.21 -8.65
C GLN A 57 8.08 12.27 -9.64
N ILE A 58 9.39 12.15 -9.53
CA ILE A 58 10.25 11.41 -10.48
C ILE A 58 11.05 10.30 -9.83
N LYS A 59 10.94 10.13 -8.51
CA LYS A 59 11.67 9.10 -7.78
C LYS A 59 10.80 7.88 -7.59
N ALA A 60 11.35 6.71 -7.91
CA ALA A 60 10.64 5.45 -7.69
C ALA A 60 10.28 5.26 -6.22
N ALA A 61 9.02 4.93 -5.94
CA ALA A 61 8.52 4.70 -4.58
C ALA A 61 8.44 3.21 -4.14
N PRO A 62 8.54 2.18 -5.00
CA PRO A 62 8.70 0.80 -4.51
C PRO A 62 9.91 0.66 -3.59
N LEU A 63 9.77 -0.14 -2.51
CA LEU A 63 10.80 -0.24 -1.49
C LEU A 63 10.89 -1.63 -0.86
N MET A 64 12.07 -1.94 -0.34
CA MET A 64 12.30 -3.06 0.57
C MET A 64 12.29 -2.57 2.01
N LEU A 65 11.64 -3.32 2.89
CA LEU A 65 11.68 -3.10 4.33
C LEU A 65 12.28 -4.33 5.00
N LYS A 66 13.19 -4.08 5.92
CA LYS A 66 13.81 -5.07 6.79
C LYS A 66 13.56 -4.68 8.24
N TYR A 67 12.99 -5.60 9.00
CA TYR A 67 12.77 -5.48 10.44
C TYR A 67 13.63 -6.53 11.14
N VAL A 68 14.25 -6.14 12.25
CA VAL A 68 14.93 -7.01 13.19
C VAL A 68 14.25 -6.91 14.55
N GLU A 69 14.63 -7.75 15.52
CA GLU A 69 14.08 -7.75 16.87
C GLU A 69 13.98 -6.34 17.46
N GLY A 70 12.82 -6.02 18.03
CA GLY A 70 12.48 -4.70 18.56
C GLY A 70 12.00 -3.68 17.51
N ASP A 71 12.15 -3.95 16.21
CA ASP A 71 11.65 -3.05 15.17
C ASP A 71 10.13 -3.15 15.04
N TYR A 72 9.50 -2.03 14.73
CA TYR A 72 8.06 -1.91 14.42
C TYR A 72 7.85 -0.80 13.39
N ASN A 73 6.62 -0.70 12.88
CA ASN A 73 6.19 0.46 12.10
C ASN A 73 4.88 1.00 12.65
N ARG A 74 4.86 2.29 13.01
CA ARG A 74 3.66 2.94 13.54
C ARG A 74 2.56 2.97 12.48
N LEU A 75 1.32 3.13 12.91
CA LEU A 75 0.21 3.36 11.99
C LEU A 75 0.45 4.63 11.19
N HIS A 76 0.38 4.52 9.87
CA HIS A 76 0.63 5.60 8.93
C HIS A 76 -0.11 5.38 7.61
N GLN A 77 0.02 6.33 6.73
CA GLN A 77 -0.44 6.31 5.34
C GLN A 77 0.76 6.61 4.44
N ASP A 78 0.88 5.91 3.31
CA ASP A 78 1.96 6.15 2.34
C ASP A 78 1.49 7.14 1.27
N LEU A 79 1.56 8.43 1.60
CA LEU A 79 1.16 9.53 0.74
C LEU A 79 2.39 10.37 0.40
N TYR A 80 2.96 10.16 -0.78
CA TYR A 80 4.13 10.90 -1.27
C TYR A 80 3.72 11.80 -2.43
N GLY A 81 3.92 13.11 -2.28
CA GLY A 81 3.60 14.11 -3.30
C GLY A 81 2.10 14.42 -3.44
N GLN A 82 1.76 15.10 -4.53
CA GLN A 82 0.39 15.55 -4.83
C GLN A 82 -0.43 14.52 -5.62
N VAL A 83 0.25 13.75 -6.48
CA VAL A 83 -0.36 12.69 -7.29
C VAL A 83 -0.19 11.37 -6.55
N THR A 84 -1.29 10.78 -6.10
CA THR A 84 -1.28 9.54 -5.33
C THR A 84 -2.14 8.47 -5.98
N PHE A 85 -1.84 7.20 -5.68
CA PHE A 85 -2.64 6.06 -6.09
C PHE A 85 -3.28 5.43 -4.85
N PRO A 86 -4.58 5.06 -4.88
CA PRO A 86 -5.31 4.66 -3.67
C PRO A 86 -4.98 3.27 -3.13
N PHE A 87 -4.09 2.54 -3.78
CA PHE A 87 -3.68 1.20 -3.37
C PHE A 87 -2.17 1.03 -3.36
N GLN A 88 -1.71 0.14 -2.50
CA GLN A 88 -0.36 -0.41 -2.54
C GLN A 88 -0.42 -1.93 -2.36
N VAL A 89 0.65 -2.62 -2.74
CA VAL A 89 0.80 -4.07 -2.54
C VAL A 89 1.96 -4.31 -1.59
N ILE A 90 1.72 -5.07 -0.54
CA ILE A 90 2.74 -5.49 0.43
C ILE A 90 2.97 -6.98 0.26
N ILE A 91 4.19 -7.39 -0.04
CA ILE A 91 4.58 -8.80 -0.26
C ILE A 91 5.50 -9.24 0.87
N LEU A 92 5.12 -10.30 1.60
CA LEU A 92 5.97 -10.87 2.63
C LEU A 92 7.03 -11.79 2.02
N LEU A 93 8.30 -11.56 2.33
CA LEU A 93 9.44 -12.30 1.76
C LEU A 93 10.09 -13.27 2.75
N SER A 94 9.83 -13.14 4.05
CA SER A 94 10.28 -14.04 5.11
C SER A 94 9.20 -15.04 5.50
N GLU A 95 9.58 -16.23 5.96
CA GLU A 95 8.63 -17.25 6.42
C GLU A 95 8.26 -16.99 7.90
N PRO A 96 6.98 -16.72 8.22
CA PRO A 96 6.53 -16.58 9.60
C PRO A 96 6.84 -17.81 10.43
N GLU A 97 7.07 -17.64 11.73
CA GLU A 97 7.36 -18.67 12.73
C GLU A 97 8.69 -19.42 12.51
N MET A 98 9.29 -19.32 11.32
CA MET A 98 10.60 -19.90 11.03
C MET A 98 11.71 -18.85 10.98
N ALA A 99 11.48 -17.74 10.27
CA ALA A 99 12.46 -16.67 10.10
C ALA A 99 12.27 -15.55 11.12
N PHE A 100 11.06 -15.38 11.64
CA PHE A 100 10.72 -14.34 12.60
C PHE A 100 9.42 -14.69 13.35
N SER A 101 9.23 -14.03 14.50
CA SER A 101 7.96 -14.03 15.25
C SER A 101 7.54 -12.59 15.59
N GLY A 102 6.26 -12.35 15.84
CA GLY A 102 5.73 -10.99 15.93
C GLY A 102 5.71 -10.29 14.56
N GLY A 103 5.83 -8.98 14.52
CA GLY A 103 5.88 -8.22 13.26
C GLY A 103 4.63 -8.38 12.39
N ASP A 104 3.45 -8.54 13.00
CA ASP A 104 2.19 -8.67 12.29
C ASP A 104 1.84 -7.37 11.54
N LEU A 105 1.38 -7.50 10.30
CA LEU A 105 0.77 -6.39 9.58
C LEU A 105 -0.58 -6.05 10.21
N ILE A 106 -0.75 -4.80 10.60
CA ILE A 106 -2.00 -4.27 11.13
C ILE A 106 -2.58 -3.23 10.19
N LEU A 107 -3.85 -3.38 9.88
CA LEU A 107 -4.66 -2.39 9.16
C LEU A 107 -5.69 -1.85 10.14
N VAL A 108 -5.79 -0.53 10.24
CA VAL A 108 -6.81 0.12 11.06
C VAL A 108 -7.71 0.95 10.17
N GLU A 109 -8.99 0.65 10.26
CA GLU A 109 -10.06 1.37 9.60
C GLU A 109 -10.77 2.28 10.59
N LYS A 110 -10.99 3.52 10.23
CA LYS A 110 -11.81 4.47 10.96
C LYS A 110 -13.02 4.85 10.10
N THR A 111 -14.19 4.39 10.50
CA THR A 111 -15.44 4.72 9.80
C THR A 111 -15.90 6.16 10.11
N PRO A 112 -16.83 6.73 9.32
CA PRO A 112 -17.40 8.07 9.58
C PRO A 112 -17.97 8.24 10.99
N GLY A 113 -18.51 7.18 11.59
CA GLY A 113 -18.98 7.17 12.99
C GLY A 113 -17.85 7.12 14.04
N ALA A 114 -16.61 7.35 13.65
CA ALA A 114 -15.40 7.33 14.49
C ALA A 114 -15.11 6.00 15.18
N GLN A 115 -15.73 4.90 14.75
CA GLN A 115 -15.39 3.56 15.23
C GLN A 115 -14.11 3.06 14.55
N LEU A 116 -13.24 2.49 15.37
CA LEU A 116 -11.99 1.89 14.90
C LEU A 116 -12.15 0.39 14.77
N ARG A 117 -11.69 -0.15 13.66
CA ARG A 117 -11.63 -1.60 13.42
C ARG A 117 -10.22 -1.98 12.98
N ALA A 118 -9.61 -2.89 13.72
CA ALA A 118 -8.30 -3.43 13.39
C ALA A 118 -8.43 -4.76 12.64
N HIS A 119 -7.58 -4.96 11.64
CA HIS A 119 -7.43 -6.21 10.89
C HIS A 119 -5.96 -6.61 10.91
N SER A 120 -5.69 -7.90 11.07
CA SER A 120 -4.34 -8.47 10.98
C SER A 120 -4.36 -9.65 10.01
N PRO A 121 -4.14 -9.42 8.70
CA PRO A 121 -4.10 -10.51 7.73
C PRO A 121 -2.89 -11.42 8.00
N LYS A 122 -3.13 -12.72 8.05
CA LYS A 122 -2.06 -13.72 8.21
C LYS A 122 -1.45 -14.01 6.85
N LEU A 123 -0.25 -13.52 6.64
CA LEU A 123 0.51 -13.70 5.41
C LEU A 123 1.48 -14.88 5.54
N LYS A 124 1.69 -15.60 4.44
CA LYS A 124 2.77 -16.57 4.27
C LYS A 124 3.86 -15.96 3.38
N LYS A 125 5.05 -16.49 3.41
CA LYS A 125 6.11 -16.10 2.47
C LYS A 125 5.63 -16.18 1.03
N GLY A 126 5.88 -15.12 0.26
CA GLY A 126 5.43 -14.96 -1.12
C GLY A 126 3.97 -14.52 -1.27
N SER A 127 3.19 -14.43 -0.18
CA SER A 127 1.85 -13.86 -0.22
C SER A 127 1.90 -12.35 -0.38
N ALA A 128 0.93 -11.80 -1.13
CA ALA A 128 0.72 -10.38 -1.30
C ALA A 128 -0.62 -9.97 -0.68
N VAL A 129 -0.67 -8.80 -0.07
CA VAL A 129 -1.90 -8.12 0.33
C VAL A 129 -1.99 -6.78 -0.37
N ILE A 130 -3.18 -6.47 -0.89
CA ILE A 130 -3.51 -5.17 -1.46
C ILE A 130 -4.18 -4.37 -0.35
N VAL A 131 -3.64 -3.20 -0.05
CA VAL A 131 -4.16 -2.33 1.00
C VAL A 131 -4.48 -0.95 0.44
N PRO A 132 -5.57 -0.30 0.92
CA PRO A 132 -5.81 1.10 0.63
C PRO A 132 -4.70 1.96 1.25
N THR A 133 -4.22 2.95 0.52
CA THR A 133 -3.18 3.87 1.03
C THR A 133 -3.74 4.90 2.00
N GLN A 134 -4.95 5.38 1.79
CA GLN A 134 -5.55 6.45 2.58
C GLN A 134 -6.97 6.16 3.02
N GLU A 135 -7.87 5.80 2.09
CA GLU A 135 -9.30 5.65 2.34
C GLU A 135 -9.91 4.58 1.44
N ARG A 136 -11.07 4.08 1.86
CA ARG A 136 -11.88 3.19 1.04
C ARG A 136 -13.37 3.54 1.17
N PRO A 137 -14.20 3.24 0.16
CA PRO A 137 -15.64 3.38 0.30
C PRO A 137 -16.21 2.38 1.30
N VAL A 138 -17.10 2.87 2.17
CA VAL A 138 -17.95 2.07 3.06
C VAL A 138 -19.41 2.42 2.84
N ARG A 139 -20.28 1.43 2.97
CA ARG A 139 -21.72 1.64 2.84
C ARG A 139 -22.29 2.01 4.20
N GLU A 140 -22.87 3.19 4.30
CA GLU A 140 -23.58 3.69 5.47
C GLU A 140 -25.07 3.94 5.15
N ALA A 141 -25.87 4.28 6.14
CA ALA A 141 -27.31 4.52 5.97
C ALA A 141 -27.61 5.64 4.95
N GLY A 142 -26.75 6.65 4.86
CA GLY A 142 -26.88 7.79 3.93
C GLY A 142 -26.28 7.55 2.54
N GLY A 143 -25.61 6.44 2.30
CA GLY A 143 -24.94 6.18 1.03
C GLY A 143 -23.51 5.64 1.18
N TRP A 144 -22.65 5.97 0.22
CA TRP A 144 -21.24 5.64 0.27
C TRP A 144 -20.46 6.77 0.93
N GLU A 145 -19.62 6.42 1.90
CA GLU A 145 -18.78 7.35 2.65
C GLU A 145 -17.34 6.85 2.67
N LYS A 146 -16.42 7.74 3.07
CA LYS A 146 -14.97 7.43 3.17
C LYS A 146 -14.66 6.88 4.56
N ALA A 147 -14.10 5.68 4.64
CA ALA A 147 -13.42 5.20 5.82
C ALA A 147 -11.91 5.43 5.67
N GLU A 148 -11.31 6.10 6.65
CA GLU A 148 -9.86 6.32 6.70
C GLU A 148 -9.16 5.00 7.01
N MET A 149 -8.07 4.74 6.28
CA MET A 149 -7.26 3.55 6.45
C MET A 149 -5.83 3.92 6.86
N GLN A 150 -5.30 3.22 7.85
CA GLN A 150 -3.91 3.28 8.24
C GLN A 150 -3.35 1.85 8.31
N HIS A 151 -2.05 1.71 8.11
CA HIS A 151 -1.38 0.43 8.30
C HIS A 151 -0.10 0.61 9.11
N GLY A 152 0.35 -0.49 9.69
CA GLY A 152 1.57 -0.54 10.48
C GLY A 152 2.04 -1.98 10.67
N VAL A 153 3.12 -2.15 11.42
CA VAL A 153 3.68 -3.45 11.74
C VAL A 153 3.93 -3.47 13.25
N THR A 154 3.41 -4.50 13.93
CA THR A 154 3.67 -4.69 15.36
C THR A 154 5.16 -4.96 15.59
N GLU A 155 5.59 -4.89 16.84
CA GLU A 155 6.96 -5.19 17.21
C GLU A 155 7.36 -6.60 16.76
N LEU A 156 8.53 -6.70 16.13
CA LEU A 156 9.18 -7.96 15.81
C LEU A 156 9.81 -8.54 17.08
N LEU A 157 9.36 -9.71 17.48
CA LEU A 157 9.80 -10.32 18.76
C LEU A 157 11.11 -11.07 18.60
N THR A 158 11.33 -11.73 17.46
CA THR A 158 12.55 -12.47 17.16
C THR A 158 12.82 -12.50 15.67
N GLY A 159 14.10 -12.64 15.29
CA GLY A 159 14.49 -12.96 13.92
C GLY A 159 14.52 -11.77 12.96
N GLU A 160 14.21 -12.04 11.69
CA GLU A 160 14.34 -11.05 10.62
C GLU A 160 13.15 -11.13 9.64
N ARG A 161 12.43 -10.02 9.46
CA ARG A 161 11.28 -9.91 8.58
C ARG A 161 11.59 -9.01 7.40
N LEU A 162 11.43 -9.53 6.18
CA LEU A 162 11.59 -8.80 4.94
C LEU A 162 10.25 -8.64 4.22
N THR A 163 9.98 -7.45 3.70
CA THR A 163 8.83 -7.18 2.83
C THR A 163 9.23 -6.32 1.64
N LEU A 164 8.49 -6.51 0.55
CA LEU A 164 8.53 -5.65 -0.62
C LEU A 164 7.23 -4.84 -0.67
N GLY A 165 7.35 -3.52 -0.63
CA GLY A 165 6.25 -2.58 -0.85
C GLY A 165 6.22 -2.14 -2.31
N ILE A 166 5.08 -2.31 -2.96
CA ILE A 166 4.83 -1.83 -4.33
C ILE A 166 3.89 -0.63 -4.23
N ILE A 167 4.45 0.56 -4.32
CA ILE A 167 3.74 1.83 -4.42
C ILE A 167 3.67 2.19 -5.91
N PHE A 168 2.51 2.64 -6.37
CA PHE A 168 2.26 2.84 -7.80
C PHE A 168 2.54 4.27 -8.28
N HIS A 169 2.41 5.28 -7.42
CA HIS A 169 2.88 6.62 -7.71
C HIS A 169 4.38 6.75 -7.46
N ASP A 170 5.00 7.77 -8.02
CA ASP A 170 6.36 8.16 -7.72
C ASP A 170 6.39 9.29 -6.68
N ALA A 171 7.55 9.55 -6.05
CA ALA A 171 7.75 10.57 -5.02
C ALA A 171 8.62 11.73 -5.52
#